data_093ff5c780febff290faa659ae953d5d
#
_entry.id   093ff5c780febff290faa659ae953d5d
#
_cell.length_a   1.000
_cell.length_b   1.000
_cell.length_c   1.000
_cell.angle_alpha   90.00
_cell.angle_beta   90.00
_cell.angle_gamma   90.00
#
_symmetry.space_group_name_H-M   'P 1'
#
loop_
_entity.id
_entity.type
_entity.pdbx_description
1 polymer ?
#
loop_
_entity_poly.entity_id
_entity_poly.type
_entity_poly.pdbx_seq_one_letter_code
_entity_poly.pdbx_strand_id
1 'polypeptide(L)'
;MRYQTLSDQYRLIRSIALGFFSSLVFIPILTPKEGLTVAIMLSLGWDLSQMVKQGWLLDQRSTRLLFVEYSAKGSLVAEKTIALVFLSLGLLSFCVADLHNPSDILPNSFHVFISFTAVFLTWVELHNGFALYYAKRYFDMNPLELVNNEESKGFIFEGAEPTFSDFLYISYSIGLTYSMTDCGIKDSSVRRVVIIHCLASFLYSSTVLSIILSLATQVG
;
A
#
# COMPACT_ATOMS: atom_id res chain seq x y z
N MET A 1 -6.71 17.32 -15.47
CA MET A 1 -6.71 15.94 -15.98
C MET A 1 -5.51 15.07 -15.54
N ARG A 2 -4.40 15.61 -15.08
CA ARG A 2 -3.16 14.84 -14.75
C ARG A 2 -3.25 14.01 -13.45
N TYR A 3 -4.17 14.33 -12.54
CA TYR A 3 -4.23 13.75 -11.18
C TYR A 3 -5.40 12.78 -10.93
N GLN A 4 -6.29 12.60 -11.89
CA GLN A 4 -7.44 11.67 -11.77
C GLN A 4 -7.02 10.20 -11.58
N THR A 5 -5.78 9.88 -11.87
CA THR A 5 -5.25 8.51 -11.79
C THR A 5 -4.90 8.06 -10.37
N LEU A 6 -4.74 8.99 -9.43
CA LEU A 6 -4.58 8.69 -8.00
C LEU A 6 -5.93 8.52 -7.29
N SER A 7 -7.04 8.84 -7.95
CA SER A 7 -8.36 8.64 -7.36
C SER A 7 -8.63 7.15 -7.17
N ASP A 8 -9.08 6.83 -6.00
CA ASP A 8 -9.13 5.55 -5.37
C ASP A 8 -9.80 4.41 -6.16
N GLN A 9 -10.94 4.67 -6.78
CA GLN A 9 -11.70 3.64 -7.50
C GLN A 9 -11.01 3.19 -8.79
N TYR A 10 -10.49 4.13 -9.56
CA TYR A 10 -9.81 3.81 -10.83
C TYR A 10 -8.45 3.15 -10.62
N ARG A 11 -7.75 3.49 -9.54
CA ARG A 11 -6.48 2.88 -9.18
C ARG A 11 -6.68 1.40 -8.88
N LEU A 12 -7.60 1.06 -7.99
CA LEU A 12 -7.91 -0.31 -7.62
C LEU A 12 -8.38 -1.15 -8.82
N ILE A 13 -9.32 -0.60 -9.61
CA ILE A 13 -9.84 -1.29 -10.81
C ILE A 13 -8.73 -1.59 -11.81
N ARG A 14 -7.82 -0.63 -12.04
CA ARG A 14 -6.69 -0.82 -12.98
C ARG A 14 -5.72 -1.89 -12.48
N SER A 15 -5.38 -1.86 -11.20
CA SER A 15 -4.47 -2.85 -10.61
C SER A 15 -5.07 -4.24 -10.66
N ILE A 16 -6.35 -4.41 -10.33
CA ILE A 16 -7.07 -5.68 -10.43
C ILE A 16 -7.14 -6.14 -11.90
N ALA A 17 -7.50 -5.25 -12.82
CA ALA A 17 -7.58 -5.57 -14.24
C ALA A 17 -6.21 -6.00 -14.79
N LEU A 18 -5.14 -5.27 -14.46
CA LEU A 18 -3.79 -5.63 -14.88
C LEU A 18 -3.37 -7.00 -14.31
N GLY A 19 -3.63 -7.26 -13.02
CA GLY A 19 -3.38 -8.55 -12.41
C GLY A 19 -4.16 -9.68 -13.09
N PHE A 20 -5.44 -9.47 -13.37
CA PHE A 20 -6.27 -10.43 -14.08
C PHE A 20 -5.75 -10.73 -15.50
N PHE A 21 -5.49 -9.71 -16.31
CA PHE A 21 -4.95 -9.91 -17.66
C PHE A 21 -3.56 -10.54 -17.64
N SER A 22 -2.70 -10.14 -16.72
CA SER A 22 -1.38 -10.77 -16.54
C SER A 22 -1.53 -12.25 -16.17
N SER A 23 -2.46 -12.61 -15.29
CA SER A 23 -2.67 -14.01 -14.92
C SER A 23 -3.13 -14.86 -16.11
N LEU A 24 -3.98 -14.33 -16.99
CA LEU A 24 -4.39 -15.02 -18.21
C LEU A 24 -3.21 -15.31 -19.16
N VAL A 25 -2.18 -14.48 -19.15
CA VAL A 25 -0.98 -14.66 -19.97
C VAL A 25 0.01 -15.62 -19.32
N PHE A 26 0.28 -15.45 -18.03
CA PHE A 26 1.38 -16.14 -17.35
C PHE A 26 0.99 -17.53 -16.81
N ILE A 27 -0.25 -17.75 -16.39
CA ILE A 27 -0.70 -19.08 -15.91
C ILE A 27 -0.58 -20.19 -16.98
N PRO A 28 -0.88 -19.96 -18.28
CA PRO A 28 -0.66 -20.98 -19.31
C PRO A 28 0.81 -21.24 -19.65
N ILE A 29 1.71 -20.28 -19.37
CA ILE A 29 3.14 -20.36 -19.71
C ILE A 29 3.96 -20.93 -18.57
N LEU A 30 3.56 -20.61 -17.35
CA LEU A 30 4.19 -21.01 -16.08
C LEU A 30 3.27 -21.95 -15.32
N THR A 31 3.73 -22.45 -14.17
CA THR A 31 2.78 -23.10 -13.25
C THR A 31 1.75 -22.09 -12.71
N PRO A 32 0.55 -22.53 -12.27
CA PRO A 32 -0.47 -21.62 -11.74
C PRO A 32 0.04 -20.74 -10.59
N LYS A 33 0.91 -21.30 -9.71
CA LYS A 33 1.53 -20.55 -8.59
C LYS A 33 2.49 -19.46 -9.08
N GLU A 34 3.41 -19.81 -9.97
CA GLU A 34 4.37 -18.89 -10.55
C GLU A 34 3.66 -17.78 -11.34
N GLY A 35 2.72 -18.15 -12.21
CA GLY A 35 1.94 -17.21 -13.01
C GLY A 35 1.15 -16.22 -12.17
N LEU A 36 0.54 -16.69 -11.06
CA LEU A 36 -0.17 -15.84 -10.12
C LEU A 36 0.79 -14.87 -9.39
N THR A 37 1.95 -15.36 -8.94
CA THR A 37 2.96 -14.53 -8.27
C THR A 37 3.46 -13.41 -9.19
N VAL A 38 3.77 -13.73 -10.45
CA VAL A 38 4.18 -12.74 -11.45
C VAL A 38 3.07 -11.73 -11.72
N ALA A 39 1.82 -12.17 -11.83
CA ALA A 39 0.67 -11.29 -12.06
C ALA A 39 0.46 -10.30 -10.91
N ILE A 40 0.57 -10.76 -9.66
CA ILE A 40 0.50 -9.90 -8.46
C ILE A 40 1.66 -8.90 -8.47
N MET A 41 2.89 -9.35 -8.70
CA MET A 41 4.07 -8.48 -8.74
C MET A 41 3.93 -7.38 -9.80
N LEU A 42 3.47 -7.71 -11.02
CA LEU A 42 3.28 -6.74 -12.09
C LEU A 42 2.17 -5.74 -11.77
N SER A 43 1.06 -6.20 -11.20
CA SER A 43 -0.07 -5.35 -10.79
C SER A 43 0.36 -4.32 -9.76
N LEU A 44 1.00 -4.78 -8.68
CA LEU A 44 1.47 -3.91 -7.59
C LEU A 44 2.63 -3.01 -8.02
N GLY A 45 3.57 -3.53 -8.81
CA GLY A 45 4.68 -2.75 -9.35
C GLY A 45 4.21 -1.62 -10.26
N TRP A 46 3.19 -1.87 -11.09
CA TRP A 46 2.57 -0.83 -11.90
C TRP A 46 1.91 0.24 -11.03
N ASP A 47 1.13 -0.16 -10.02
CA ASP A 47 0.47 0.79 -9.12
C ASP A 47 1.49 1.67 -8.38
N LEU A 48 2.52 1.06 -7.82
CA LEU A 48 3.64 1.78 -7.19
C LEU A 48 4.28 2.78 -8.15
N SER A 49 4.54 2.37 -9.41
CA SER A 49 5.15 3.25 -10.40
C SER A 49 4.29 4.49 -10.69
N GLN A 50 2.97 4.33 -10.74
CA GLN A 50 2.05 5.45 -10.92
C GLN A 50 2.01 6.36 -9.70
N MET A 51 2.03 5.77 -8.51
CA MET A 51 2.03 6.53 -7.26
C MET A 51 3.29 7.36 -7.08
N VAL A 52 4.46 6.79 -7.35
CA VAL A 52 5.73 7.53 -7.32
C VAL A 52 5.75 8.65 -8.35
N LYS A 53 5.35 8.39 -9.60
CA LYS A 53 5.33 9.41 -10.66
C LYS A 53 4.38 10.57 -10.40
N GLN A 54 3.27 10.33 -9.72
CA GLN A 54 2.19 11.31 -9.58
C GLN A 54 2.07 11.88 -8.17
N GLY A 55 2.45 11.12 -7.14
CA GLY A 55 2.25 11.47 -5.75
C GLY A 55 3.48 12.05 -5.08
N TRP A 56 4.66 11.48 -5.34
CA TRP A 56 5.88 11.83 -4.62
C TRP A 56 6.32 13.29 -4.75
N LEU A 57 6.06 13.90 -5.92
CA LEU A 57 6.49 15.27 -6.23
C LEU A 57 5.36 16.31 -6.13
N LEU A 58 4.22 15.95 -5.53
CA LEU A 58 3.13 16.90 -5.35
C LEU A 58 3.53 18.00 -4.35
N ASP A 59 3.42 19.25 -4.79
CA ASP A 59 3.50 20.40 -3.92
C ASP A 59 2.23 20.55 -3.05
N GLN A 60 2.24 21.48 -2.10
CA GLN A 60 1.13 21.72 -1.17
C GLN A 60 -0.19 22.02 -1.89
N ARG A 61 -0.15 22.93 -2.88
CA ARG A 61 -1.34 23.34 -3.64
C ARG A 61 -1.91 22.17 -4.46
N SER A 62 -1.06 21.41 -5.14
CA SER A 62 -1.48 20.26 -5.94
C SER A 62 -2.01 19.14 -5.06
N THR A 63 -1.41 18.93 -3.88
CA THR A 63 -1.90 17.96 -2.88
C THR A 63 -3.29 18.35 -2.39
N ARG A 64 -3.49 19.61 -2.01
CA ARG A 64 -4.81 20.11 -1.58
C ARG A 64 -5.86 19.93 -2.68
N LEU A 65 -5.58 20.40 -3.90
CA LEU A 65 -6.51 20.26 -5.03
C LEU A 65 -6.88 18.81 -5.30
N LEU A 66 -5.89 17.90 -5.23
CA LEU A 66 -6.14 16.48 -5.42
C LEU A 66 -7.12 15.92 -4.38
N PHE A 67 -6.93 16.22 -3.10
CA PHE A 67 -7.71 15.59 -2.03
C PHE A 67 -8.99 16.35 -1.67
N VAL A 68 -9.13 17.63 -1.98
CA VAL A 68 -10.36 18.41 -1.78
C VAL A 68 -11.31 18.28 -2.97
N GLU A 69 -10.82 18.53 -4.20
CA GLU A 69 -11.67 18.60 -5.39
C GLU A 69 -11.98 17.23 -6.01
N TYR A 70 -11.02 16.33 -6.02
CA TYR A 70 -11.12 15.05 -6.75
C TYR A 70 -11.46 13.85 -5.86
N SER A 71 -11.74 14.09 -4.62
CA SER A 71 -11.92 13.03 -3.67
C SER A 71 -13.32 12.47 -3.69
N ALA A 72 -13.46 11.34 -4.34
CA ALA A 72 -14.61 10.46 -4.13
C ALA A 72 -14.65 9.96 -2.67
N LYS A 73 -15.84 9.79 -2.13
CA LYS A 73 -16.18 9.32 -0.78
C LYS A 73 -15.14 8.36 -0.18
N GLY A 74 -14.20 8.91 0.59
CA GLY A 74 -13.00 8.23 1.07
C GLY A 74 -13.15 7.36 2.31
N SER A 75 -14.39 7.00 2.71
CA SER A 75 -14.58 6.25 3.95
C SER A 75 -14.11 4.79 3.91
N LEU A 76 -13.87 4.22 2.73
CA LEU A 76 -13.55 2.80 2.57
C LEU A 76 -12.15 2.52 1.99
N VAL A 77 -11.27 3.54 1.90
CA VAL A 77 -9.92 3.36 1.31
C VAL A 77 -9.08 2.42 2.16
N ALA A 78 -9.03 2.69 3.46
CA ALA A 78 -8.20 1.90 4.37
C ALA A 78 -8.69 0.45 4.45
N GLU A 79 -10.00 0.22 4.60
CA GLU A 79 -10.56 -1.13 4.69
C GLU A 79 -10.33 -1.93 3.39
N LYS A 80 -10.54 -1.31 2.23
CA LYS A 80 -10.28 -1.96 0.94
C LYS A 80 -8.80 -2.27 0.75
N THR A 81 -7.91 -1.36 1.11
CA THR A 81 -6.46 -1.58 1.01
C THR A 81 -6.04 -2.71 1.93
N ILE A 82 -6.48 -2.72 3.18
CA ILE A 82 -6.18 -3.81 4.14
C ILE A 82 -6.67 -5.14 3.58
N ALA A 83 -7.93 -5.22 3.14
CA ALA A 83 -8.51 -6.45 2.61
C ALA A 83 -7.74 -6.96 1.37
N LEU A 84 -7.40 -6.08 0.43
CA LEU A 84 -6.65 -6.44 -0.78
C LEU A 84 -5.24 -6.92 -0.44
N VAL A 85 -4.54 -6.24 0.46
CA VAL A 85 -3.19 -6.59 0.86
C VAL A 85 -3.15 -7.93 1.58
N PHE A 86 -4.05 -8.19 2.54
CA PHE A 86 -4.08 -9.48 3.23
C PHE A 86 -4.54 -10.62 2.31
N LEU A 87 -5.44 -10.36 1.36
CA LEU A 87 -5.78 -11.34 0.33
C LEU A 87 -4.56 -11.66 -0.54
N SER A 88 -3.85 -10.64 -1.02
CA SER A 88 -2.63 -10.83 -1.82
C SER A 88 -1.55 -11.56 -1.04
N LEU A 89 -1.37 -11.23 0.24
CA LEU A 89 -0.41 -11.91 1.11
C LEU A 89 -0.78 -13.38 1.34
N GLY A 90 -2.07 -13.67 1.52
CA GLY A 90 -2.56 -15.06 1.62
C GLY A 90 -2.30 -15.87 0.36
N LEU A 91 -2.57 -15.29 -0.82
CA LEU A 91 -2.26 -15.92 -2.11
C LEU A 91 -0.75 -16.14 -2.30
N LEU A 92 0.08 -15.13 -1.96
CA LEU A 92 1.53 -15.26 -2.01
C LEU A 92 2.07 -16.29 -1.03
N SER A 93 1.52 -16.38 0.18
CA SER A 93 1.87 -17.42 1.16
C SER A 93 1.64 -18.82 0.59
N PHE A 94 0.51 -19.02 -0.09
CA PHE A 94 0.21 -20.27 -0.77
C PHE A 94 1.19 -20.56 -1.91
N CYS A 95 1.56 -19.54 -2.70
CA CYS A 95 2.51 -19.70 -3.81
C CYS A 95 3.94 -20.02 -3.32
N VAL A 96 4.32 -19.49 -2.16
CA VAL A 96 5.67 -19.65 -1.58
C VAL A 96 5.79 -20.94 -0.75
N ALA A 97 4.69 -21.51 -0.29
CA ALA A 97 4.70 -22.69 0.60
C ALA A 97 5.36 -23.95 0.01
N ASP A 98 5.60 -23.99 -1.30
CA ASP A 98 6.14 -25.18 -2.01
C ASP A 98 7.14 -24.72 -3.09
N LEU A 99 8.26 -24.14 -2.64
CA LEU A 99 9.32 -23.61 -3.53
C LEU A 99 10.17 -24.70 -4.20
N HIS A 100 10.04 -25.95 -3.79
CA HIS A 100 10.81 -27.08 -4.31
C HIS A 100 9.95 -28.04 -5.10
N ASN A 101 8.84 -27.57 -5.66
CA ASN A 101 7.99 -28.42 -6.46
C ASN A 101 8.70 -28.78 -7.77
N PRO A 102 8.89 -30.11 -8.08
CA PRO A 102 9.52 -30.55 -9.33
C PRO A 102 8.80 -30.08 -10.61
N SER A 103 7.56 -29.58 -10.48
CA SER A 103 6.77 -29.06 -11.60
C SER A 103 7.05 -27.57 -11.90
N ASP A 104 7.82 -26.87 -11.07
CA ASP A 104 8.12 -25.46 -11.28
C ASP A 104 8.98 -25.27 -12.54
N ILE A 105 8.62 -24.27 -13.34
CA ILE A 105 9.27 -23.95 -14.63
C ILE A 105 10.42 -22.99 -14.41
N LEU A 106 10.27 -22.04 -13.45
CA LEU A 106 11.29 -21.07 -13.13
C LEU A 106 12.41 -21.69 -12.27
N PRO A 107 13.67 -21.25 -12.45
CA PRO A 107 14.73 -21.63 -11.53
C PRO A 107 14.42 -21.20 -10.09
N ASN A 108 14.73 -22.03 -9.10
CA ASN A 108 14.40 -21.78 -7.68
C ASN A 108 14.85 -20.39 -7.20
N SER A 109 16.05 -19.95 -7.57
CA SER A 109 16.55 -18.62 -7.20
C SER A 109 15.70 -17.48 -7.75
N PHE A 110 15.18 -17.64 -8.97
CA PHE A 110 14.32 -16.64 -9.59
C PHE A 110 12.91 -16.67 -8.98
N HIS A 111 12.39 -17.87 -8.70
CA HIS A 111 11.11 -18.03 -8.00
C HIS A 111 11.14 -17.38 -6.62
N VAL A 112 12.20 -17.60 -5.84
CA VAL A 112 12.41 -16.93 -4.55
C VAL A 112 12.44 -15.41 -4.73
N PHE A 113 13.20 -14.91 -5.70
CA PHE A 113 13.32 -13.47 -5.95
C PHE A 113 11.99 -12.80 -6.28
N ILE A 114 11.19 -13.37 -7.21
CA ILE A 114 9.89 -12.78 -7.57
C ILE A 114 8.89 -12.86 -6.40
N SER A 115 8.94 -13.93 -5.61
CA SER A 115 8.07 -14.09 -4.43
C SER A 115 8.38 -13.05 -3.37
N PHE A 116 9.65 -12.84 -3.02
CA PHE A 116 10.05 -11.79 -2.09
C PHE A 116 9.74 -10.38 -2.61
N THR A 117 9.94 -10.15 -3.91
CA THR A 117 9.58 -8.88 -4.53
C THR A 117 8.07 -8.63 -4.43
N ALA A 118 7.24 -9.63 -4.71
CA ALA A 118 5.80 -9.52 -4.61
C ALA A 118 5.34 -9.26 -3.16
N VAL A 119 5.93 -9.95 -2.18
CA VAL A 119 5.68 -9.70 -0.74
C VAL A 119 6.08 -8.27 -0.36
N PHE A 120 7.25 -7.79 -0.78
CA PHE A 120 7.67 -6.41 -0.52
C PHE A 120 6.70 -5.39 -1.13
N LEU A 121 6.24 -5.61 -2.35
CA LEU A 121 5.27 -4.73 -3.01
C LEU A 121 3.92 -4.70 -2.29
N THR A 122 3.47 -5.81 -1.69
CA THR A 122 2.24 -5.79 -0.88
C THR A 122 2.41 -4.97 0.40
N TRP A 123 3.60 -4.98 1.01
CA TRP A 123 3.94 -4.10 2.13
C TRP A 123 3.88 -2.62 1.74
N VAL A 124 4.51 -2.28 0.62
CA VAL A 124 4.46 -0.91 0.06
C VAL A 124 3.02 -0.47 -0.21
N GLU A 125 2.20 -1.35 -0.78
CA GLU A 125 0.80 -1.05 -1.09
C GLU A 125 -0.04 -0.78 0.16
N LEU A 126 0.18 -1.53 1.25
CA LEU A 126 -0.47 -1.29 2.53
C LEU A 126 -0.24 0.15 3.01
N HIS A 127 1.03 0.58 3.05
CA HIS A 127 1.39 1.90 3.57
C HIS A 127 1.00 3.03 2.61
N ASN A 128 1.06 2.81 1.31
CA ASN A 128 0.55 3.75 0.31
C ASN A 128 -0.96 3.97 0.48
N GLY A 129 -1.72 2.92 0.73
CA GLY A 129 -3.16 3.01 0.98
C GLY A 129 -3.49 3.82 2.23
N PHE A 130 -2.74 3.61 3.32
CA PHE A 130 -2.90 4.43 4.53
C PHE A 130 -2.47 5.88 4.32
N ALA A 131 -1.40 6.15 3.57
CA ALA A 131 -0.99 7.51 3.23
C ALA A 131 -2.10 8.27 2.47
N LEU A 132 -2.72 7.62 1.48
CA LEU A 132 -3.88 8.17 0.76
C LEU A 132 -5.06 8.42 1.70
N TYR A 133 -5.35 7.48 2.60
CA TYR A 133 -6.42 7.65 3.59
C TYR A 133 -6.13 8.84 4.51
N TYR A 134 -4.91 8.97 5.03
CA TYR A 134 -4.52 10.06 5.92
C TYR A 134 -4.60 11.41 5.24
N ALA A 135 -4.07 11.53 4.01
CA ALA A 135 -4.20 12.73 3.21
C ALA A 135 -5.67 13.11 2.99
N LYS A 136 -6.47 12.16 2.53
CA LYS A 136 -7.90 12.37 2.33
C LYS A 136 -8.58 12.84 3.62
N ARG A 137 -8.35 12.13 4.72
CA ARG A 137 -8.98 12.46 6.02
C ARG A 137 -8.58 13.85 6.51
N TYR A 138 -7.30 14.23 6.34
CA TYR A 138 -6.82 15.55 6.70
C TYR A 138 -7.53 16.65 5.92
N PHE A 139 -7.59 16.55 4.59
CA PHE A 139 -8.22 17.58 3.76
C PHE A 139 -9.75 17.60 3.88
N ASP A 140 -10.40 16.49 4.19
CA ASP A 140 -11.83 16.47 4.53
C ASP A 140 -12.15 17.24 5.81
N MET A 141 -11.26 17.16 6.80
CA MET A 141 -11.42 17.89 8.07
C MET A 141 -10.99 19.36 7.96
N ASN A 142 -10.13 19.70 6.98
CA ASN A 142 -9.58 21.04 6.73
C ASN A 142 -9.82 21.47 5.27
N PRO A 143 -11.09 21.68 4.87
CA PRO A 143 -11.43 21.99 3.48
C PRO A 143 -10.92 23.36 3.03
N LEU A 144 -10.77 24.32 3.97
CA LEU A 144 -10.22 25.63 3.70
C LEU A 144 -8.72 25.67 3.99
N GLU A 145 -7.98 26.49 3.25
CA GLU A 145 -6.58 26.75 3.51
C GLU A 145 -6.43 27.39 4.90
N LEU A 146 -5.57 26.82 5.73
CA LEU A 146 -5.35 27.28 7.09
C LEU A 146 -4.24 28.33 7.10
N VAL A 147 -4.46 29.44 7.79
CA VAL A 147 -3.44 30.47 8.01
C VAL A 147 -2.37 29.96 8.99
N ASN A 148 -2.78 29.12 9.93
CA ASN A 148 -1.89 28.50 10.92
C ASN A 148 -2.26 27.01 11.06
N ASN A 149 -1.29 26.14 10.83
CA ASN A 149 -1.50 24.68 10.93
C ASN A 149 -1.78 24.18 12.37
N GLU A 150 -1.49 24.98 13.39
CA GLU A 150 -1.88 24.66 14.76
C GLU A 150 -3.40 24.58 14.95
N GLU A 151 -4.17 25.25 14.10
CA GLU A 151 -5.64 25.19 14.07
C GLU A 151 -6.17 23.97 13.31
N SER A 152 -5.28 23.17 12.69
CA SER A 152 -5.68 21.99 11.92
C SER A 152 -6.44 20.97 12.78
N LYS A 153 -7.41 20.32 12.16
CA LYS A 153 -8.12 19.17 12.71
C LYS A 153 -7.48 17.87 12.24
N GLY A 154 -7.51 16.86 13.09
CA GLY A 154 -6.92 15.56 12.80
C GLY A 154 -5.44 15.53 13.09
N PHE A 155 -4.61 15.50 12.06
CA PHE A 155 -3.15 15.59 12.18
C PHE A 155 -2.68 17.03 12.36
N ILE A 156 -1.60 17.21 13.12
CA ILE A 156 -0.94 18.50 13.33
C ILE A 156 0.44 18.41 12.68
N PHE A 157 0.65 19.24 11.67
CA PHE A 157 1.96 19.40 11.04
C PHE A 157 2.58 20.72 11.50
N GLU A 158 3.87 20.71 11.80
CA GLU A 158 4.61 21.95 12.07
C GLU A 158 4.91 22.69 10.77
N GLY A 159 4.77 24.01 10.79
CA GLY A 159 5.13 24.87 9.65
C GLY A 159 4.04 24.99 8.58
N ALA A 160 4.38 24.72 7.34
CA ALA A 160 3.52 24.91 6.19
C ALA A 160 2.47 23.77 6.03
N GLU A 161 1.49 23.99 5.17
CA GLU A 161 0.49 22.97 4.85
C GLU A 161 1.15 21.68 4.31
N PRO A 162 0.69 20.48 4.73
CA PRO A 162 1.34 19.24 4.34
C PRO A 162 1.23 18.95 2.84
N THR A 163 2.29 18.36 2.31
CA THR A 163 2.35 17.73 1.00
C THR A 163 1.94 16.25 1.09
N PHE A 164 1.76 15.58 -0.04
CA PHE A 164 1.48 14.15 -0.01
C PHE A 164 2.63 13.32 0.57
N SER A 165 3.89 13.77 0.40
CA SER A 165 5.05 13.10 0.99
C SER A 165 5.05 13.11 2.53
N ASP A 166 4.42 14.09 3.18
CA ASP A 166 4.30 14.11 4.64
C ASP A 166 3.36 13.00 5.14
N PHE A 167 2.29 12.70 4.40
CA PHE A 167 1.42 11.58 4.71
C PHE A 167 2.08 10.22 4.40
N LEU A 168 2.92 10.14 3.38
CA LEU A 168 3.76 8.97 3.14
C LEU A 168 4.74 8.76 4.31
N TYR A 169 5.42 9.82 4.77
CA TYR A 169 6.31 9.77 5.91
C TYR A 169 5.62 9.20 7.16
N ILE A 170 4.44 9.73 7.53
CA ILE A 170 3.64 9.21 8.64
C ILE A 170 3.35 7.72 8.45
N SER A 171 2.85 7.35 7.28
CA SER A 171 2.44 5.97 7.01
C SER A 171 3.61 4.99 7.06
N TYR A 172 4.73 5.32 6.44
CA TYR A 172 5.92 4.47 6.47
C TYR A 172 6.58 4.44 7.84
N SER A 173 6.54 5.54 8.61
CA SER A 173 7.01 5.53 10.01
C SER A 173 6.22 4.53 10.85
N ILE A 174 4.88 4.55 10.75
CA ILE A 174 4.03 3.56 11.42
C ILE A 174 4.36 2.13 10.94
N GLY A 175 4.56 1.95 9.62
CA GLY A 175 4.87 0.66 9.03
C GLY A 175 6.17 0.03 9.53
N LEU A 176 7.17 0.86 9.80
CA LEU A 176 8.50 0.42 10.24
C LEU A 176 8.64 0.34 11.76
N THR A 177 7.95 1.21 12.51
CA THR A 177 8.15 1.36 13.96
C THR A 177 6.91 1.02 14.79
N TYR A 178 5.76 0.82 14.15
CA TYR A 178 4.44 0.67 14.80
C TYR A 178 4.07 1.86 15.68
N SER A 179 4.63 3.04 15.40
CA SER A 179 4.51 4.24 16.22
C SER A 179 4.40 5.49 15.38
N MET A 180 3.78 6.53 15.93
CA MET A 180 3.83 7.90 15.42
C MET A 180 4.98 8.64 16.12
N THR A 181 5.77 9.42 15.37
CA THR A 181 6.92 10.15 15.92
C THR A 181 6.69 11.65 16.01
N ASP A 182 6.56 12.33 14.87
CA ASP A 182 6.70 13.81 14.84
C ASP A 182 5.39 14.53 14.56
N CYS A 183 4.29 13.81 14.38
CA CYS A 183 2.99 14.39 14.06
C CYS A 183 1.99 14.20 15.20
N GLY A 184 1.48 15.30 15.75
CA GLY A 184 0.42 15.25 16.75
C GLY A 184 -0.92 14.84 16.15
N ILE A 185 -1.81 14.24 16.96
CA ILE A 185 -3.16 13.89 16.54
C ILE A 185 -4.17 14.47 17.53
N LYS A 186 -4.99 15.42 17.10
CA LYS A 186 -6.05 16.03 17.92
C LYS A 186 -7.35 15.20 17.92
N ASP A 187 -7.64 14.50 16.84
CA ASP A 187 -8.93 13.82 16.63
C ASP A 187 -8.89 12.34 17.04
N SER A 188 -9.86 11.90 17.84
CA SER A 188 -9.94 10.52 18.34
C SER A 188 -10.29 9.52 17.23
N SER A 189 -10.97 9.93 16.17
CA SER A 189 -11.29 9.04 15.04
C SER A 189 -10.03 8.73 14.23
N VAL A 190 -9.14 9.71 14.07
CA VAL A 190 -7.83 9.52 13.43
C VAL A 190 -6.96 8.60 14.28
N ARG A 191 -6.91 8.78 15.61
CA ARG A 191 -6.16 7.88 16.50
C ARG A 191 -6.61 6.44 16.38
N ARG A 192 -7.93 6.17 16.24
CA ARG A 192 -8.44 4.80 16.05
C ARG A 192 -7.92 4.18 14.75
N VAL A 193 -7.84 4.94 13.66
CA VAL A 193 -7.30 4.43 12.40
C VAL A 193 -5.80 4.19 12.49
N VAL A 194 -5.06 5.03 13.20
CA VAL A 194 -3.63 4.79 13.47
C VAL A 194 -3.42 3.49 14.24
N ILE A 195 -4.25 3.20 15.25
CA ILE A 195 -4.19 1.91 15.97
C ILE A 195 -4.43 0.74 15.00
N ILE A 196 -5.44 0.83 14.13
CA ILE A 196 -5.71 -0.21 13.12
C ILE A 196 -4.50 -0.37 12.19
N HIS A 197 -3.87 0.73 11.77
CA HIS A 197 -2.68 0.69 10.94
C HIS A 197 -1.51 0.02 11.64
N CYS A 198 -1.23 0.36 12.90
CA CYS A 198 -0.19 -0.29 13.70
C CYS A 198 -0.44 -1.81 13.82
N LEU A 199 -1.67 -2.21 14.11
CA LEU A 199 -2.05 -3.63 14.20
C LEU A 199 -1.91 -4.34 12.85
N ALA A 200 -2.36 -3.72 11.75
CA ALA A 200 -2.21 -4.27 10.42
C ALA A 200 -0.73 -4.44 10.03
N SER A 201 0.11 -3.44 10.34
CA SER A 201 1.56 -3.50 10.09
C SER A 201 2.23 -4.62 10.91
N PHE A 202 1.87 -4.77 12.18
CA PHE A 202 2.37 -5.83 13.05
C PHE A 202 1.96 -7.22 12.53
N LEU A 203 0.69 -7.41 12.20
CA LEU A 203 0.18 -8.68 11.65
C LEU A 203 0.84 -9.00 10.31
N TYR A 204 1.02 -8.01 9.46
CA TYR A 204 1.74 -8.15 8.19
C TYR A 204 3.16 -8.66 8.42
N SER A 205 3.94 -7.97 9.24
CA SER A 205 5.33 -8.34 9.54
C SER A 205 5.45 -9.72 10.18
N SER A 206 4.52 -10.07 11.08
CA SER A 206 4.47 -11.39 11.72
C SER A 206 4.20 -12.50 10.70
N THR A 207 3.30 -12.25 9.73
CA THR A 207 3.00 -13.19 8.65
C THR A 207 4.21 -13.38 7.73
N VAL A 208 4.87 -12.29 7.34
CA VAL A 208 6.09 -12.35 6.51
C VAL A 208 7.21 -13.11 7.23
N LEU A 209 7.41 -12.87 8.52
CA LEU A 209 8.39 -13.61 9.32
C LEU A 209 8.05 -15.12 9.36
N SER A 210 6.79 -15.47 9.52
CA SER A 210 6.34 -16.87 9.47
C SER A 210 6.63 -17.54 8.12
N ILE A 211 6.43 -16.82 7.00
CA ILE A 211 6.78 -17.29 5.66
C ILE A 211 8.29 -17.52 5.55
N ILE A 212 9.11 -16.56 6.00
CA ILE A 212 10.57 -16.66 5.95
C ILE A 212 11.06 -17.87 6.77
N LEU A 213 10.53 -18.07 7.97
CA LEU A 213 10.88 -19.21 8.82
C LEU A 213 10.48 -20.55 8.17
N SER A 214 9.30 -20.61 7.57
CA SER A 214 8.85 -21.80 6.82
C SER A 214 9.80 -22.13 5.67
N LEU A 215 10.25 -21.14 4.93
CA LEU A 215 11.23 -21.31 3.85
C LEU A 215 12.59 -21.78 4.36
N ALA A 216 13.08 -21.19 5.45
CA ALA A 216 14.37 -21.56 6.04
C ALA A 216 14.39 -23.03 6.52
N THR A 217 13.26 -23.55 7.02
CA THR A 217 13.15 -24.94 7.44
C THR A 217 13.02 -25.93 6.29
N GLN A 218 12.66 -25.48 5.08
CA GLN A 218 12.60 -26.32 3.89
C GLN A 218 13.96 -26.45 3.16
N VAL A 219 14.89 -25.52 3.43
CA VAL A 219 16.20 -25.48 2.80
C VAL A 219 17.27 -26.27 3.60
N GLY A 220 16.99 -26.60 4.87
CA GLY A 220 17.84 -27.40 5.75
C GLY A 220 17.47 -28.88 5.74
#